data_47cf340194da304b012cb759ec91bcf2
#
_entry.id   47cf340194da304b012cb759ec91bcf2
#
_cell.length_a   1.000
_cell.length_b   1.000
_cell.length_c   1.000
_cell.angle_alpha   90.00
_cell.angle_beta   90.00
_cell.angle_gamma   90.00
#
_symmetry.space_group_name_H-M   'P 1'
#
loop_
_entity.id
_entity.type
_entity.pdbx_description
1 polymer ?
#
loop_
_entity_poly.entity_id
_entity_poly.type
_entity_poly.pdbx_seq_one_letter_code
_entity_poly.pdbx_strand_id
1 'polypeptide(L)'
;MKILQVNNVYGEKSTGKLTQQLHWGLLRAGHESVVVYGRGKAVEESHVIRLCPDWYGKLNSLLSRVTGMPYGGCFMSTLYLQRIIRREKPDVVHLQCINGNFVNIYKLISWLKKQRMKTVVSLHAEFMYTANCGHAFECQQWKNGCLKCSNIKKANKSWFFDRTAESWRRMKKAFAGFEQDCIVAPVSPWTEGRAKQSEILKNFRFRTVYNGIDTENVFYWDDKIPEAKTVLNVTAHFSDEQAHPKGGWYLLKLAERMSDVTFLVAGKADNIVNKPSNLHFLGEIRDQKTLADYYRRAAASIIVSQRETFSMPCVESLCCGTPVVGFEAGAPEQISLREYSEFVPFGDLDQLETALRQWLTEKKIDRKVIADDACRMYSAQTMIHSFVEIYGGLSWS
;
A
#
# COMPACT_ATOMS: atom_id res chain seq x y z
N MET A 1 -22.75 -2.35 14.21
CA MET A 1 -21.60 -3.23 14.49
C MET A 1 -20.47 -2.40 15.07
N LYS A 2 -19.63 -3.00 15.91
CA LYS A 2 -18.42 -2.38 16.45
C LYS A 2 -17.17 -2.97 15.79
N ILE A 3 -16.41 -2.15 15.10
CA ILE A 3 -15.21 -2.54 14.37
C ILE A 3 -13.96 -1.97 15.07
N LEU A 4 -12.97 -2.82 15.36
CA LEU A 4 -11.69 -2.38 15.89
C LEU A 4 -10.60 -2.56 14.82
N GLN A 5 -10.08 -1.44 14.32
CA GLN A 5 -8.99 -1.44 13.36
C GLN A 5 -7.62 -1.39 14.05
N VAL A 6 -6.65 -2.15 13.55
CA VAL A 6 -5.26 -2.13 14.03
C VAL A 6 -4.34 -1.75 12.88
N ASN A 7 -3.60 -0.64 13.01
CA ASN A 7 -2.65 -0.20 11.98
C ASN A 7 -1.33 0.29 12.60
N ASN A 8 -0.31 0.43 11.79
CA ASN A 8 0.99 0.95 12.23
C ASN A 8 0.94 2.46 12.58
N VAL A 9 0.25 3.25 11.78
CA VAL A 9 0.12 4.71 11.92
C VAL A 9 -1.32 5.14 11.69
N TYR A 10 -1.71 6.35 12.13
CA TYR A 10 -3.04 6.90 11.93
C TYR A 10 -2.94 8.32 11.35
N GLY A 11 -3.74 8.63 10.33
CA GLY A 11 -3.79 9.94 9.65
C GLY A 11 -2.53 10.32 8.85
N GLU A 12 -1.43 9.58 9.03
CA GLU A 12 -0.16 9.81 8.36
C GLU A 12 0.14 8.69 7.36
N LYS A 13 0.90 9.01 6.30
CA LYS A 13 1.25 8.07 5.22
C LYS A 13 0.02 7.44 4.55
N SER A 14 0.23 6.60 3.55
CA SER A 14 -0.86 5.98 2.78
C SER A 14 -1.81 5.16 3.66
N THR A 15 -1.31 4.13 4.34
CA THR A 15 -2.17 3.23 5.14
C THR A 15 -2.80 3.91 6.36
N GLY A 16 -2.14 4.94 6.94
CA GLY A 16 -2.72 5.70 8.06
C GLY A 16 -3.89 6.58 7.62
N LYS A 17 -3.81 7.19 6.44
CA LYS A 17 -4.91 7.96 5.84
C LYS A 17 -6.09 7.04 5.48
N LEU A 18 -5.82 5.86 4.91
CA LEU A 18 -6.85 4.86 4.62
C LEU A 18 -7.57 4.40 5.89
N THR A 19 -6.82 4.13 6.97
CA THR A 19 -7.40 3.74 8.27
C THR A 19 -8.29 4.85 8.83
N GLN A 20 -7.88 6.10 8.72
CA GLN A 20 -8.65 7.26 9.15
C GLN A 20 -9.91 7.46 8.30
N GLN A 21 -9.82 7.36 6.99
CA GLN A 21 -10.97 7.43 6.09
C GLN A 21 -12.00 6.34 6.40
N LEU A 22 -11.54 5.11 6.60
CA LEU A 22 -12.41 4.00 6.97
C LEU A 22 -13.04 4.20 8.35
N HIS A 23 -12.28 4.73 9.33
CA HIS A 23 -12.81 5.05 10.67
C HIS A 23 -13.94 6.07 10.59
N TRP A 24 -13.74 7.19 9.93
CA TRP A 24 -14.77 8.22 9.78
C TRP A 24 -15.95 7.75 8.92
N GLY A 25 -15.67 6.96 7.89
CA GLY A 25 -16.72 6.38 7.05
C GLY A 25 -17.63 5.43 7.81
N LEU A 26 -17.07 4.56 8.65
CA LEU A 26 -17.84 3.65 9.52
C LEU A 26 -18.70 4.42 10.52
N LEU A 27 -18.16 5.47 11.16
CA LEU A 27 -18.93 6.32 12.07
C LEU A 27 -20.11 7.02 11.35
N ARG A 28 -19.87 7.56 10.16
CA ARG A 28 -20.93 8.18 9.33
C ARG A 28 -22.00 7.18 8.87
N ALA A 29 -21.62 5.93 8.67
CA ALA A 29 -22.53 4.84 8.33
C ALA A 29 -23.30 4.26 9.55
N GLY A 30 -23.16 4.89 10.74
CA GLY A 30 -23.86 4.46 11.97
C GLY A 30 -23.22 3.24 12.65
N HIS A 31 -21.97 2.92 12.38
CA HIS A 31 -21.23 1.88 13.07
C HIS A 31 -20.35 2.46 14.19
N GLU A 32 -20.02 1.66 15.19
CA GLU A 32 -18.98 1.99 16.15
C GLU A 32 -17.62 1.62 15.56
N SER A 33 -16.67 2.54 15.63
CA SER A 33 -15.31 2.30 15.13
C SER A 33 -14.28 2.71 16.16
N VAL A 34 -13.35 1.80 16.46
CA VAL A 34 -12.20 2.03 17.34
C VAL A 34 -10.94 1.81 16.53
N VAL A 35 -9.96 2.70 16.63
CA VAL A 35 -8.67 2.53 15.99
C VAL A 35 -7.58 2.38 17.05
N VAL A 36 -6.76 1.34 16.89
CA VAL A 36 -5.55 1.15 17.68
C VAL A 36 -4.35 1.23 16.74
N TYR A 37 -3.49 2.23 16.93
CA TYR A 37 -2.32 2.40 16.06
C TYR A 37 -0.99 2.30 16.84
N GLY A 38 0.04 1.82 16.12
CA GLY A 38 1.31 1.47 16.73
C GLY A 38 2.18 2.66 17.08
N ARG A 39 2.45 3.54 16.11
CA ARG A 39 3.48 4.59 16.17
C ARG A 39 3.02 5.86 15.49
N GLY A 40 3.81 6.93 15.62
CA GLY A 40 3.52 8.25 15.05
C GLY A 40 3.13 9.25 16.13
N LYS A 41 2.65 10.40 15.73
CA LYS A 41 2.20 11.45 16.66
C LYS A 41 1.00 10.96 17.47
N ALA A 42 0.91 11.42 18.72
CA ALA A 42 -0.31 11.24 19.50
C ALA A 42 -1.43 12.09 18.85
N VAL A 43 -2.60 11.48 18.73
CA VAL A 43 -3.80 12.13 18.19
C VAL A 43 -4.86 12.14 19.29
N GLU A 44 -5.41 13.32 19.54
CA GLU A 44 -6.53 13.53 20.47
C GLU A 44 -7.84 13.40 19.70
N GLU A 45 -8.24 12.17 19.41
CA GLU A 45 -9.49 11.85 18.72
C GLU A 45 -10.19 10.72 19.49
N SER A 46 -11.51 10.85 19.66
CA SER A 46 -12.32 9.86 20.36
C SER A 46 -12.21 8.49 19.69
N HIS A 47 -12.04 7.44 20.49
CA HIS A 47 -11.90 6.06 20.02
C HIS A 47 -10.63 5.76 19.18
N VAL A 48 -9.64 6.67 19.19
CA VAL A 48 -8.33 6.46 18.56
C VAL A 48 -7.26 6.30 19.64
N ILE A 49 -6.64 5.13 19.71
CA ILE A 49 -5.73 4.73 20.79
C ILE A 49 -4.34 4.47 20.24
N ARG A 50 -3.36 5.22 20.75
CA ARG A 50 -1.94 4.93 20.47
C ARG A 50 -1.47 3.78 21.36
N LEU A 51 -0.94 2.71 20.75
CA LEU A 51 -0.60 1.48 21.47
C LEU A 51 0.72 1.58 22.23
N CYS A 52 1.73 2.22 21.65
CA CYS A 52 3.05 2.32 22.29
C CYS A 52 3.81 3.59 21.83
N PRO A 53 4.78 4.06 22.64
CA PRO A 53 5.65 5.17 22.24
C PRO A 53 6.66 4.74 21.17
N ASP A 54 7.18 5.69 20.39
CA ASP A 54 8.07 5.43 19.27
C ASP A 54 9.39 4.75 19.65
N TRP A 55 9.92 5.08 20.83
CA TRP A 55 11.16 4.47 21.32
C TRP A 55 11.01 2.93 21.47
N TYR A 56 9.83 2.45 21.92
CA TYR A 56 9.53 1.03 22.05
C TYR A 56 9.55 0.33 20.69
N GLY A 57 8.94 0.94 19.68
CA GLY A 57 8.99 0.43 18.30
C GLY A 57 10.41 0.42 17.72
N LYS A 58 11.22 1.48 18.00
CA LYS A 58 12.63 1.54 17.60
C LYS A 58 13.46 0.44 18.24
N LEU A 59 13.29 0.20 19.56
CA LEU A 59 13.97 -0.87 20.30
C LEU A 59 13.60 -2.24 19.70
N ASN A 60 12.33 -2.53 19.48
CA ASN A 60 11.89 -3.79 18.88
C ASN A 60 12.39 -3.94 17.43
N SER A 61 12.51 -2.85 16.68
CA SER A 61 13.12 -2.86 15.35
C SER A 61 14.60 -3.24 15.41
N LEU A 62 15.35 -2.70 16.39
CA LEU A 62 16.73 -3.08 16.63
C LEU A 62 16.85 -4.57 17.01
N LEU A 63 16.03 -5.02 17.95
CA LEU A 63 16.00 -6.43 18.36
C LEU A 63 15.65 -7.35 17.18
N SER A 64 14.75 -6.96 16.30
CA SER A 64 14.41 -7.76 15.12
C SER A 64 15.58 -7.90 14.16
N ARG A 65 16.40 -6.85 13.99
CA ARG A 65 17.62 -6.88 13.16
C ARG A 65 18.70 -7.76 13.75
N VAL A 66 18.89 -7.71 15.07
CA VAL A 66 19.86 -8.56 15.77
C VAL A 66 19.42 -10.03 15.77
N THR A 67 18.15 -10.29 16.07
CA THR A 67 17.63 -11.66 16.21
C THR A 67 17.24 -12.33 14.90
N GLY A 68 17.07 -11.58 13.81
CA GLY A 68 16.54 -12.08 12.53
C GLY A 68 15.05 -12.44 12.56
N MET A 69 14.29 -12.00 13.59
CA MET A 69 12.86 -12.30 13.77
C MET A 69 12.04 -11.01 13.66
N PRO A 70 11.57 -10.63 12.46
CA PRO A 70 10.96 -9.32 12.21
C PRO A 70 9.68 -9.06 12.99
N TYR A 71 8.92 -10.10 13.35
CA TYR A 71 7.60 -9.96 13.97
C TYR A 71 7.48 -10.71 15.31
N GLY A 72 8.60 -11.11 15.90
CA GLY A 72 8.65 -11.95 17.11
C GLY A 72 8.76 -11.19 18.43
N GLY A 73 8.97 -9.87 18.41
CA GLY A 73 9.07 -9.00 19.58
C GLY A 73 7.72 -8.47 20.08
N CYS A 74 7.75 -7.28 20.70
CA CYS A 74 6.57 -6.47 21.05
C CYS A 74 5.56 -7.16 22.01
N PHE A 75 6.06 -7.90 23.01
CA PHE A 75 5.20 -8.68 23.90
C PHE A 75 4.24 -7.80 24.73
N MET A 76 4.76 -6.70 25.33
CA MET A 76 3.96 -5.84 26.20
C MET A 76 2.83 -5.13 25.45
N SER A 77 3.15 -4.53 24.32
CA SER A 77 2.14 -3.85 23.48
C SER A 77 1.12 -4.83 22.92
N THR A 78 1.52 -6.07 22.61
CA THR A 78 0.58 -7.12 22.19
C THR A 78 -0.39 -7.50 23.32
N LEU A 79 0.09 -7.65 24.55
CA LEU A 79 -0.77 -7.91 25.70
C LEU A 79 -1.72 -6.72 25.99
N TYR A 80 -1.23 -5.50 25.82
CA TYR A 80 -2.07 -4.30 25.96
C TYR A 80 -3.13 -4.22 24.87
N LEU A 81 -2.80 -4.51 23.61
CA LEU A 81 -3.78 -4.61 22.51
C LEU A 81 -4.84 -5.67 22.80
N GLN A 82 -4.46 -6.85 23.31
CA GLN A 82 -5.40 -7.88 23.69
C GLN A 82 -6.35 -7.43 24.81
N ARG A 83 -5.86 -6.63 25.80
CA ARG A 83 -6.70 -6.01 26.83
C ARG A 83 -7.68 -5.01 26.25
N ILE A 84 -7.24 -4.16 25.31
CA ILE A 84 -8.11 -3.21 24.60
C ILE A 84 -9.21 -3.98 23.85
N ILE A 85 -8.88 -4.99 23.07
CA ILE A 85 -9.86 -5.79 22.32
C ILE A 85 -10.90 -6.43 23.26
N ARG A 86 -10.45 -6.99 24.40
CA ARG A 86 -11.38 -7.56 25.41
C ARG A 86 -12.30 -6.51 26.03
N ARG A 87 -11.79 -5.30 26.29
CA ARG A 87 -12.57 -4.18 26.86
C ARG A 87 -13.59 -3.66 25.86
N GLU A 88 -13.16 -3.44 24.62
CA GLU A 88 -14.00 -2.87 23.57
C GLU A 88 -15.04 -3.86 23.02
N LYS A 89 -14.80 -5.17 23.14
CA LYS A 89 -15.67 -6.26 22.65
C LYS A 89 -16.16 -6.02 21.22
N PRO A 90 -15.26 -5.81 20.24
CA PRO A 90 -15.68 -5.54 18.87
C PRO A 90 -16.33 -6.78 18.25
N ASP A 91 -17.25 -6.55 17.32
CA ASP A 91 -17.83 -7.60 16.48
C ASP A 91 -16.78 -8.13 15.49
N VAL A 92 -15.91 -7.23 14.99
CA VAL A 92 -14.85 -7.55 14.02
C VAL A 92 -13.55 -6.84 14.39
N VAL A 93 -12.43 -7.54 14.32
CA VAL A 93 -11.08 -6.97 14.38
C VAL A 93 -10.51 -6.88 12.95
N HIS A 94 -10.16 -5.68 12.52
CA HIS A 94 -9.56 -5.46 11.21
C HIS A 94 -8.07 -5.15 11.35
N LEU A 95 -7.23 -6.10 10.93
CA LEU A 95 -5.77 -5.95 10.87
C LEU A 95 -5.38 -5.33 9.54
N GLN A 96 -4.90 -4.11 9.56
CA GLN A 96 -4.41 -3.38 8.40
C GLN A 96 -2.91 -3.61 8.19
N CYS A 97 -2.08 -2.58 8.12
CA CYS A 97 -0.64 -2.69 7.96
C CYS A 97 0.06 -2.81 9.32
N ILE A 98 0.25 -4.01 9.84
CA ILE A 98 0.76 -4.26 11.20
C ILE A 98 2.25 -4.62 11.28
N ASN A 99 3.04 -4.39 10.23
CA ASN A 99 4.46 -4.72 10.15
C ASN A 99 5.43 -3.70 10.81
N GLY A 100 4.91 -2.81 11.67
CA GLY A 100 5.64 -1.67 12.21
C GLY A 100 6.46 -1.91 13.48
N ASN A 101 6.74 -3.14 13.90
CA ASN A 101 7.42 -3.48 15.16
C ASN A 101 6.72 -2.91 16.41
N PHE A 102 5.41 -2.95 16.46
CA PHE A 102 4.58 -2.51 17.58
C PHE A 102 3.69 -3.63 18.14
N VAL A 103 3.53 -4.74 17.41
CA VAL A 103 2.85 -5.96 17.86
C VAL A 103 3.64 -7.21 17.47
N ASN A 104 3.49 -8.28 18.26
CA ASN A 104 3.90 -9.62 17.89
C ASN A 104 2.82 -10.26 17.04
N ILE A 105 3.04 -10.31 15.72
CA ILE A 105 2.04 -10.77 14.76
C ILE A 105 1.64 -12.21 15.03
N TYR A 106 2.60 -13.08 15.29
CA TYR A 106 2.33 -14.51 15.55
C TYR A 106 1.43 -14.72 16.78
N LYS A 107 1.74 -14.02 17.88
CA LYS A 107 0.94 -14.10 19.11
C LYS A 107 -0.43 -13.47 18.95
N LEU A 108 -0.53 -12.34 18.25
CA LEU A 108 -1.80 -11.66 18.01
C LEU A 108 -2.75 -12.55 17.21
N ILE A 109 -2.32 -13.07 16.05
CA ILE A 109 -3.14 -13.95 15.20
C ILE A 109 -3.53 -15.22 15.94
N SER A 110 -2.57 -15.90 16.61
CA SER A 110 -2.87 -17.09 17.40
C SER A 110 -3.88 -16.84 18.52
N TRP A 111 -3.85 -15.65 19.13
CA TRP A 111 -4.77 -15.26 20.18
C TRP A 111 -6.17 -14.95 19.62
N LEU A 112 -6.28 -14.20 18.52
CA LEU A 112 -7.55 -13.92 17.85
C LEU A 112 -8.24 -15.23 17.43
N LYS A 113 -7.50 -16.16 16.84
CA LYS A 113 -7.99 -17.51 16.53
C LYS A 113 -8.53 -18.23 17.77
N LYS A 114 -7.76 -18.25 18.88
CA LYS A 114 -8.21 -18.89 20.14
C LYS A 114 -9.48 -18.27 20.70
N GLN A 115 -9.70 -16.97 20.49
CA GLN A 115 -10.91 -16.27 20.92
C GLN A 115 -12.07 -16.42 19.91
N ARG A 116 -11.90 -17.11 18.79
CA ARG A 116 -12.90 -17.20 17.71
C ARG A 116 -13.35 -15.82 17.24
N MET A 117 -12.41 -14.87 17.21
CA MET A 117 -12.67 -13.47 16.89
C MET A 117 -12.78 -13.30 15.38
N LYS A 118 -13.92 -12.83 14.89
CA LYS A 118 -14.07 -12.46 13.48
C LYS A 118 -13.01 -11.44 13.09
N THR A 119 -12.19 -11.78 12.12
CA THR A 119 -11.01 -10.98 11.76
C THR A 119 -10.95 -10.73 10.27
N VAL A 120 -10.67 -9.50 9.88
CA VAL A 120 -10.30 -9.14 8.50
C VAL A 120 -8.81 -8.80 8.47
N VAL A 121 -8.09 -9.28 7.47
CA VAL A 121 -6.66 -9.00 7.27
C VAL A 121 -6.46 -8.33 5.93
N SER A 122 -6.21 -7.01 5.90
CA SER A 122 -5.86 -6.30 4.68
C SER A 122 -4.41 -6.52 4.28
N LEU A 123 -4.18 -6.81 3.01
CA LEU A 123 -2.85 -7.04 2.46
C LEU A 123 -2.32 -5.80 1.73
N HIS A 124 -1.85 -4.79 2.48
CA HIS A 124 -1.20 -3.60 1.93
C HIS A 124 0.25 -3.83 1.50
N ALA A 125 0.84 -4.96 1.91
CA ALA A 125 2.18 -5.42 1.56
C ALA A 125 2.25 -6.94 1.66
N GLU A 126 3.33 -7.53 1.18
CA GLU A 126 3.44 -8.99 1.05
C GLU A 126 3.75 -9.74 2.36
N PHE A 127 4.07 -9.05 3.45
CA PHE A 127 4.62 -9.65 4.69
C PHE A 127 3.71 -10.69 5.36
N MET A 128 2.39 -10.63 5.19
CA MET A 128 1.47 -11.59 5.82
C MET A 128 1.58 -12.98 5.19
N TYR A 129 1.76 -13.06 3.88
CA TYR A 129 1.85 -14.33 3.17
C TYR A 129 3.30 -14.76 2.88
N THR A 130 4.26 -13.84 2.93
CA THR A 130 5.68 -14.16 2.84
C THR A 130 6.32 -14.46 4.21
N ALA A 131 5.67 -14.01 5.29
CA ALA A 131 6.13 -14.02 6.68
C ALA A 131 7.38 -13.18 6.98
N ASN A 132 8.01 -12.57 5.97
CA ASN A 132 9.26 -11.82 6.12
C ASN A 132 9.26 -10.53 5.30
N CYS A 133 9.09 -10.64 3.99
CA CYS A 133 9.32 -9.56 3.04
C CYS A 133 8.12 -8.64 2.93
N GLY A 134 8.34 -7.33 2.93
CA GLY A 134 7.32 -6.35 2.51
C GLY A 134 7.05 -6.42 1.01
N HIS A 135 8.12 -6.68 0.22
CA HIS A 135 8.09 -7.01 -1.19
C HIS A 135 9.08 -8.15 -1.44
N ALA A 136 8.60 -9.24 -2.03
CA ALA A 136 9.42 -10.42 -2.31
C ALA A 136 10.10 -10.36 -3.69
N PHE A 137 9.74 -9.40 -4.53
CA PHE A 137 10.22 -9.25 -5.90
C PHE A 137 10.18 -10.59 -6.66
N GLU A 138 11.32 -11.06 -7.20
CA GLU A 138 11.41 -12.29 -7.97
C GLU A 138 11.56 -13.57 -7.11
N CYS A 139 11.71 -13.41 -5.79
CA CYS A 139 11.82 -14.55 -4.89
C CYS A 139 10.51 -15.35 -4.86
N GLN A 140 10.62 -16.68 -4.98
CA GLN A 140 9.48 -17.62 -4.97
C GLN A 140 9.48 -18.53 -3.73
N GLN A 141 10.50 -18.49 -2.88
CA GLN A 141 10.63 -19.40 -1.73
C GLN A 141 9.48 -19.26 -0.73
N TRP A 142 8.94 -18.07 -0.57
CA TRP A 142 7.84 -17.79 0.35
C TRP A 142 6.57 -18.61 0.08
N LYS A 143 6.39 -19.17 -1.11
CA LYS A 143 5.22 -19.98 -1.47
C LYS A 143 5.09 -21.21 -0.59
N ASN A 144 6.17 -21.98 -0.46
CA ASN A 144 6.19 -23.28 0.22
C ASN A 144 7.03 -23.29 1.51
N GLY A 145 7.75 -22.21 1.78
CA GLY A 145 8.61 -22.07 2.95
C GLY A 145 9.93 -21.40 2.63
N CYS A 146 10.25 -20.32 3.31
CA CYS A 146 11.58 -19.74 3.24
C CYS A 146 12.61 -20.70 3.83
N LEU A 147 13.71 -20.95 3.12
CA LEU A 147 14.83 -21.78 3.59
C LEU A 147 16.01 -20.90 3.94
N LYS A 148 16.91 -20.65 2.97
CA LYS A 148 18.05 -19.75 3.08
C LYS A 148 17.78 -18.51 2.25
N CYS A 149 17.74 -17.35 2.90
CA CYS A 149 17.41 -16.10 2.21
C CYS A 149 18.67 -15.49 1.57
N SER A 150 18.71 -15.45 0.24
CA SER A 150 19.78 -14.78 -0.51
C SER A 150 19.77 -13.25 -0.34
N ASN A 151 18.66 -12.68 0.13
CA ASN A 151 18.46 -11.23 0.23
C ASN A 151 18.10 -10.77 1.65
N ILE A 152 18.67 -11.40 2.67
CA ILE A 152 18.29 -11.21 4.07
C ILE A 152 18.44 -9.76 4.55
N LYS A 153 19.47 -9.05 4.10
CA LYS A 153 19.74 -7.66 4.50
C LYS A 153 18.67 -6.70 3.98
N LYS A 154 18.09 -6.96 2.79
CA LYS A 154 17.02 -6.15 2.20
C LYS A 154 15.63 -6.64 2.62
N ALA A 155 15.40 -7.96 2.62
CA ALA A 155 14.10 -8.57 2.85
C ALA A 155 13.60 -8.41 4.30
N ASN A 156 14.38 -8.86 5.30
CA ASN A 156 13.99 -8.74 6.70
C ASN A 156 14.95 -7.87 7.54
N LYS A 157 15.94 -7.27 6.89
CA LYS A 157 16.92 -6.34 7.50
C LYS A 157 17.71 -6.96 8.65
N SER A 158 17.88 -8.28 8.69
CA SER A 158 18.68 -8.96 9.72
C SER A 158 20.17 -8.70 9.53
N TRP A 159 20.88 -8.53 10.66
CA TRP A 159 22.31 -8.29 10.66
C TRP A 159 23.14 -9.58 10.78
N PHE A 160 22.66 -10.55 11.57
CA PHE A 160 23.46 -11.70 11.95
C PHE A 160 22.84 -13.04 11.58
N PHE A 161 21.52 -13.20 11.79
CA PHE A 161 20.89 -14.51 11.73
C PHE A 161 19.84 -14.59 10.62
N ASP A 162 19.90 -15.62 9.79
CA ASP A 162 18.81 -15.97 8.91
C ASP A 162 17.79 -16.88 9.65
N ARG A 163 16.71 -16.28 10.10
CA ARG A 163 15.56 -16.99 10.68
C ARG A 163 14.31 -16.90 9.82
N THR A 164 14.49 -16.70 8.53
CA THR A 164 13.34 -16.57 7.60
C THR A 164 12.48 -17.83 7.55
N ALA A 165 13.12 -19.01 7.63
CA ALA A 165 12.42 -20.31 7.72
C ALA A 165 11.62 -20.43 9.03
N GLU A 166 12.15 -19.97 10.13
CA GLU A 166 11.45 -19.98 11.43
C GLU A 166 10.27 -19.01 11.43
N SER A 167 10.48 -17.78 10.93
CA SER A 167 9.42 -16.78 10.75
C SER A 167 8.27 -17.32 9.91
N TRP A 168 8.58 -17.98 8.81
CA TRP A 168 7.59 -18.57 7.92
C TRP A 168 6.79 -19.67 8.61
N ARG A 169 7.47 -20.60 9.29
CA ARG A 169 6.78 -21.67 10.05
C ARG A 169 5.90 -21.12 11.16
N ARG A 170 6.36 -20.09 11.89
CA ARG A 170 5.57 -19.42 12.94
C ARG A 170 4.33 -18.73 12.37
N MET A 171 4.44 -18.07 11.21
CA MET A 171 3.32 -17.43 10.56
C MET A 171 2.30 -18.47 10.08
N LYS A 172 2.75 -19.53 9.40
CA LYS A 172 1.88 -20.65 8.99
C LYS A 172 1.14 -21.26 10.19
N LYS A 173 1.84 -21.53 11.29
CA LYS A 173 1.22 -22.05 12.54
C LYS A 173 0.20 -21.08 13.15
N ALA A 174 0.46 -19.79 13.10
CA ALA A 174 -0.45 -18.79 13.64
C ALA A 174 -1.78 -18.76 12.86
N PHE A 175 -1.72 -18.82 11.52
CA PHE A 175 -2.89 -18.81 10.65
C PHE A 175 -3.63 -20.16 10.56
N ALA A 176 -2.93 -21.28 10.62
CA ALA A 176 -3.54 -22.62 10.46
C ALA A 176 -4.73 -22.83 11.42
N GLY A 177 -5.91 -23.19 10.89
CA GLY A 177 -7.16 -23.35 11.64
C GLY A 177 -7.87 -22.04 11.97
N PHE A 178 -7.56 -20.94 11.25
CA PHE A 178 -8.24 -19.64 11.41
C PHE A 178 -9.13 -19.30 10.22
N GLU A 179 -9.25 -20.19 9.24
CA GLU A 179 -9.88 -19.95 7.93
C GLU A 179 -11.36 -19.59 8.03
N GLN A 180 -12.08 -20.14 9.04
CA GLN A 180 -13.51 -19.88 9.24
C GLN A 180 -13.78 -18.49 9.85
N ASP A 181 -12.90 -18.02 10.71
CA ASP A 181 -13.10 -16.77 11.46
C ASP A 181 -12.29 -15.60 10.87
N CYS A 182 -11.60 -15.83 9.71
CA CYS A 182 -10.74 -14.82 9.11
C CYS A 182 -10.96 -14.70 7.60
N ILE A 183 -11.15 -13.46 7.14
CA ILE A 183 -11.20 -13.11 5.72
C ILE A 183 -9.95 -12.32 5.39
N VAL A 184 -9.33 -12.65 4.27
CA VAL A 184 -8.19 -11.92 3.72
C VAL A 184 -8.71 -10.91 2.70
N ALA A 185 -8.36 -9.64 2.89
CA ALA A 185 -8.75 -8.53 2.03
C ALA A 185 -7.52 -7.95 1.29
N PRO A 186 -7.13 -8.53 0.13
CA PRO A 186 -6.08 -7.96 -0.71
C PRO A 186 -6.51 -6.60 -1.26
N VAL A 187 -5.53 -5.72 -1.50
CA VAL A 187 -5.79 -4.39 -2.07
C VAL A 187 -5.81 -4.37 -3.61
N SER A 188 -5.47 -5.49 -4.24
CA SER A 188 -5.46 -5.65 -5.70
C SER A 188 -5.58 -7.11 -6.11
N PRO A 189 -6.03 -7.42 -7.35
CA PRO A 189 -6.03 -8.78 -7.89
C PRO A 189 -4.62 -9.39 -7.92
N TRP A 190 -3.60 -8.59 -8.18
CA TRP A 190 -2.20 -9.03 -8.12
C TRP A 190 -1.81 -9.54 -6.72
N THR A 191 -2.13 -8.78 -5.67
CA THR A 191 -1.85 -9.17 -4.28
C THR A 191 -2.64 -10.42 -3.89
N GLU A 192 -3.89 -10.54 -4.35
CA GLU A 192 -4.73 -11.73 -4.16
C GLU A 192 -4.10 -12.96 -4.83
N GLY A 193 -3.73 -12.85 -6.11
CA GLY A 193 -3.13 -13.93 -6.87
C GLY A 193 -1.82 -14.44 -6.25
N ARG A 194 -1.02 -13.54 -5.68
CA ARG A 194 0.19 -13.93 -4.93
C ARG A 194 -0.14 -14.59 -3.59
N ALA A 195 -1.03 -14.01 -2.81
CA ALA A 195 -1.41 -14.55 -1.50
C ALA A 195 -2.00 -15.96 -1.60
N LYS A 196 -2.79 -16.25 -2.63
CA LYS A 196 -3.32 -17.60 -2.95
C LYS A 196 -2.24 -18.64 -3.25
N GLN A 197 -1.04 -18.22 -3.66
CA GLN A 197 0.09 -19.13 -3.90
C GLN A 197 0.86 -19.48 -2.63
N SER A 198 0.60 -18.79 -1.49
CA SER A 198 1.30 -19.06 -0.24
C SER A 198 0.61 -20.14 0.57
N GLU A 199 1.38 -21.13 1.02
CA GLU A 199 0.93 -22.16 1.96
C GLU A 199 0.43 -21.57 3.31
N ILE A 200 0.65 -20.28 3.57
CA ILE A 200 0.15 -19.59 4.77
C ILE A 200 -1.32 -19.22 4.60
N LEU A 201 -1.72 -18.71 3.42
CA LEU A 201 -3.04 -18.12 3.20
C LEU A 201 -3.90 -18.81 2.14
N LYS A 202 -3.38 -19.75 1.35
CA LYS A 202 -4.07 -20.33 0.18
C LYS A 202 -5.49 -20.87 0.45
N ASN A 203 -5.76 -21.30 1.67
CA ASN A 203 -7.07 -21.88 2.05
C ASN A 203 -8.05 -20.87 2.63
N PHE A 204 -7.65 -19.59 2.71
CA PHE A 204 -8.51 -18.55 3.25
C PHE A 204 -9.51 -18.05 2.23
N ARG A 205 -10.58 -17.42 2.71
CA ARG A 205 -11.52 -16.68 1.87
C ARG A 205 -10.92 -15.32 1.53
N PHE A 206 -10.93 -14.97 0.26
CA PHE A 206 -10.42 -13.70 -0.25
C PHE A 206 -11.57 -12.80 -0.71
N ARG A 207 -11.48 -11.53 -0.40
CA ARG A 207 -12.34 -10.44 -0.89
C ARG A 207 -11.45 -9.24 -1.19
N THR A 208 -11.10 -9.03 -2.45
CA THR A 208 -10.29 -7.87 -2.86
C THR A 208 -11.08 -6.59 -2.64
N VAL A 209 -10.47 -5.64 -1.90
CA VAL A 209 -11.00 -4.30 -1.64
C VAL A 209 -9.95 -3.28 -2.05
N TYR A 210 -10.25 -2.48 -3.06
CA TYR A 210 -9.36 -1.42 -3.51
C TYR A 210 -9.23 -0.32 -2.47
N ASN A 211 -8.04 0.28 -2.39
CA ASN A 211 -7.84 1.45 -1.55
C ASN A 211 -8.67 2.63 -2.08
N GLY A 212 -9.43 3.25 -1.19
CA GLY A 212 -10.23 4.42 -1.53
C GLY A 212 -9.48 5.73 -1.32
N ILE A 213 -9.83 6.74 -2.11
CA ILE A 213 -9.34 8.13 -1.96
C ILE A 213 -10.50 9.11 -1.87
N ASP A 214 -10.23 10.33 -1.39
CA ASP A 214 -11.22 11.40 -1.35
C ASP A 214 -11.41 11.97 -2.77
N THR A 215 -12.43 11.47 -3.44
CA THR A 215 -12.81 11.87 -4.81
C THR A 215 -13.79 13.04 -4.84
N GLU A 216 -14.32 13.46 -3.69
CA GLU A 216 -15.27 14.58 -3.61
C GLU A 216 -14.56 15.91 -3.40
N ASN A 217 -13.53 15.94 -2.54
CA ASN A 217 -12.90 17.19 -2.10
C ASN A 217 -11.45 17.34 -2.53
N VAL A 218 -10.80 16.27 -3.06
CA VAL A 218 -9.36 16.28 -3.34
C VAL A 218 -9.06 15.84 -4.76
N PHE A 219 -9.27 14.56 -5.07
CA PHE A 219 -8.90 13.95 -6.36
C PHE A 219 -10.12 13.82 -7.26
N TYR A 220 -10.43 14.89 -7.99
CA TYR A 220 -11.56 14.99 -8.90
C TYR A 220 -11.17 15.79 -10.16
N TRP A 221 -11.97 15.71 -11.19
CA TRP A 221 -11.83 16.52 -12.41
C TRP A 221 -12.40 17.94 -12.22
N ASP A 222 -11.71 18.97 -12.73
CA ASP A 222 -12.12 20.38 -12.57
C ASP A 222 -12.00 21.23 -13.86
N ASP A 223 -12.13 20.61 -15.04
CA ASP A 223 -12.05 21.25 -16.36
C ASP A 223 -10.74 22.02 -16.67
N LYS A 224 -9.67 21.82 -15.89
CA LYS A 224 -8.38 22.43 -16.18
C LYS A 224 -7.76 21.86 -17.45
N ILE A 225 -7.21 22.77 -18.26
CA ILE A 225 -6.47 22.41 -19.47
C ILE A 225 -5.07 21.91 -19.03
N PRO A 226 -4.67 20.70 -19.43
CA PRO A 226 -3.35 20.18 -19.09
C PRO A 226 -2.25 20.99 -19.77
N GLU A 227 -1.12 21.11 -19.09
CA GLU A 227 0.09 21.66 -19.68
C GLU A 227 0.64 20.66 -20.70
N ALA A 228 0.69 21.09 -21.97
CA ALA A 228 1.16 20.25 -23.05
C ALA A 228 2.54 19.65 -22.75
N LYS A 229 2.71 18.35 -22.99
CA LYS A 229 3.97 17.63 -22.79
C LYS A 229 4.53 17.69 -21.36
N THR A 230 3.69 17.89 -20.35
CA THR A 230 4.10 17.81 -18.93
C THR A 230 3.71 16.45 -18.35
N VAL A 231 4.69 15.75 -17.81
CA VAL A 231 4.55 14.40 -17.23
C VAL A 231 4.86 14.43 -15.75
N LEU A 232 3.96 13.90 -14.92
CA LEU A 232 4.11 13.87 -13.46
C LEU A 232 4.52 12.47 -12.97
N ASN A 233 5.59 12.40 -12.19
CA ASN A 233 5.94 11.23 -11.39
C ASN A 233 5.75 11.53 -9.92
N VAL A 234 4.97 10.72 -9.21
CA VAL A 234 4.79 10.82 -7.76
C VAL A 234 5.39 9.61 -7.09
N THR A 235 6.36 9.85 -6.21
CA THR A 235 7.12 8.79 -5.55
C THR A 235 7.41 9.14 -4.09
N ALA A 236 7.49 8.12 -3.22
CA ALA A 236 7.88 8.35 -1.83
C ALA A 236 9.35 8.77 -1.71
N HIS A 237 10.19 8.28 -2.60
CA HIS A 237 11.63 8.57 -2.64
C HIS A 237 12.15 8.39 -4.06
N PHE A 238 12.84 9.38 -4.59
CA PHE A 238 13.52 9.34 -5.88
C PHE A 238 15.03 9.13 -5.66
N SER A 239 15.59 8.15 -6.34
CA SER A 239 17.03 7.86 -6.35
C SER A 239 17.49 7.59 -7.78
N ASP A 240 18.71 8.01 -8.11
CA ASP A 240 19.39 7.72 -9.37
C ASP A 240 20.08 6.35 -9.39
N GLU A 241 20.02 5.60 -8.31
CA GLU A 241 20.48 4.21 -8.29
C GLU A 241 19.60 3.31 -9.16
N GLN A 242 20.19 2.66 -10.16
CA GLN A 242 19.45 1.75 -11.07
C GLN A 242 18.72 0.62 -10.31
N ALA A 243 19.31 0.12 -9.23
CA ALA A 243 18.74 -0.94 -8.40
C ALA A 243 17.67 -0.45 -7.41
N HIS A 244 17.40 0.87 -7.35
CA HIS A 244 16.39 1.41 -6.44
C HIS A 244 14.98 1.06 -6.91
N PRO A 245 14.12 0.45 -6.06
CA PRO A 245 12.84 -0.12 -6.49
C PRO A 245 11.80 0.89 -6.97
N LYS A 246 12.02 2.18 -6.76
CA LYS A 246 11.14 3.25 -7.27
C LYS A 246 11.50 3.74 -8.67
N GLY A 247 12.58 3.23 -9.27
CA GLY A 247 12.88 3.38 -10.69
C GLY A 247 13.29 4.79 -11.15
N GLY A 248 13.73 5.66 -10.25
CA GLY A 248 14.14 7.03 -10.61
C GLY A 248 15.20 7.08 -11.68
N TRP A 249 16.11 6.12 -11.71
CA TRP A 249 17.11 5.98 -12.78
C TRP A 249 16.47 5.88 -14.17
N TYR A 250 15.39 5.11 -14.33
CA TYR A 250 14.68 4.99 -15.61
C TYR A 250 14.05 6.32 -16.02
N LEU A 251 13.51 7.06 -15.07
CA LEU A 251 12.94 8.38 -15.35
C LEU A 251 14.01 9.39 -15.79
N LEU A 252 15.20 9.36 -15.18
CA LEU A 252 16.34 10.16 -15.64
C LEU A 252 16.70 9.84 -17.11
N LYS A 253 16.82 8.53 -17.44
CA LYS A 253 17.13 8.10 -18.80
C LYS A 253 16.04 8.47 -19.81
N LEU A 254 14.78 8.40 -19.41
CA LEU A 254 13.67 8.82 -20.24
C LEU A 254 13.69 10.34 -20.48
N ALA A 255 13.97 11.13 -19.45
CA ALA A 255 14.09 12.59 -19.57
C ALA A 255 15.26 13.02 -20.48
N GLU A 256 16.41 12.30 -20.46
CA GLU A 256 17.51 12.49 -21.40
C GLU A 256 17.08 12.28 -22.86
N ARG A 257 16.22 11.27 -23.13
CA ARG A 257 15.73 10.93 -24.47
C ARG A 257 14.62 11.86 -25.00
N MET A 258 13.83 12.42 -24.09
CA MET A 258 12.64 13.22 -24.39
C MET A 258 12.85 14.68 -23.95
N SER A 259 13.84 15.37 -24.55
CA SER A 259 14.20 16.74 -24.17
C SER A 259 13.09 17.78 -24.43
N ASP A 260 12.09 17.42 -25.26
CA ASP A 260 10.91 18.23 -25.58
C ASP A 260 9.73 18.00 -24.61
N VAL A 261 9.90 17.16 -23.59
CA VAL A 261 8.90 16.83 -22.56
C VAL A 261 9.37 17.32 -21.20
N THR A 262 8.52 17.98 -20.45
CA THR A 262 8.80 18.40 -19.07
C THR A 262 8.42 17.31 -18.09
N PHE A 263 9.35 16.87 -17.26
CA PHE A 263 9.12 15.88 -16.22
C PHE A 263 9.12 16.55 -14.84
N LEU A 264 8.00 16.39 -14.12
CA LEU A 264 7.84 16.86 -12.74
C LEU A 264 7.92 15.66 -11.79
N VAL A 265 8.70 15.77 -10.73
CA VAL A 265 8.85 14.72 -9.71
C VAL A 265 8.40 15.25 -8.36
N ALA A 266 7.29 14.72 -7.85
CA ALA A 266 6.79 14.99 -6.50
C ALA A 266 7.22 13.87 -5.54
N GLY A 267 7.96 14.22 -4.50
CA GLY A 267 8.48 13.29 -3.49
C GLY A 267 9.83 13.71 -2.96
N LYS A 268 10.34 12.97 -1.98
CA LYS A 268 11.71 13.15 -1.51
C LYS A 268 12.67 12.67 -2.59
N ALA A 269 13.78 13.35 -2.75
CA ALA A 269 14.82 12.97 -3.69
C ALA A 269 16.18 12.97 -3.00
N ASP A 270 17.07 12.07 -3.45
CA ASP A 270 18.49 12.17 -3.15
C ASP A 270 19.09 13.43 -3.81
N ASN A 271 20.30 13.78 -3.46
CA ASN A 271 21.00 14.88 -4.11
C ASN A 271 21.46 14.45 -5.50
N ILE A 272 20.65 14.70 -6.52
CA ILE A 272 20.95 14.33 -7.92
C ILE A 272 21.76 15.46 -8.56
N VAL A 273 23.06 15.24 -8.75
CA VAL A 273 23.98 16.27 -9.26
C VAL A 273 23.81 16.49 -10.75
N ASN A 274 23.72 15.41 -11.56
CA ASN A 274 23.61 15.46 -13.01
C ASN A 274 22.19 15.06 -13.44
N LYS A 275 21.28 16.02 -13.54
CA LYS A 275 19.92 15.77 -14.02
C LYS A 275 19.67 16.51 -15.34
N PRO A 276 18.85 15.96 -16.25
CA PRO A 276 18.39 16.66 -17.44
C PRO A 276 17.70 17.99 -17.10
N SER A 277 17.86 18.99 -17.96
CA SER A 277 17.27 20.33 -17.74
C SER A 277 15.75 20.33 -17.70
N ASN A 278 15.11 19.39 -18.38
CA ASN A 278 13.66 19.19 -18.44
C ASN A 278 13.07 18.35 -17.28
N LEU A 279 13.88 17.95 -16.30
CA LEU A 279 13.41 17.22 -15.13
C LEU A 279 13.47 18.12 -13.88
N HIS A 280 12.33 18.33 -13.23
CA HIS A 280 12.17 19.25 -12.11
C HIS A 280 11.66 18.54 -10.86
N PHE A 281 12.35 18.72 -9.73
CA PHE A 281 11.94 18.20 -8.43
C PHE A 281 11.06 19.21 -7.70
N LEU A 282 9.83 18.82 -7.36
CA LEU A 282 8.86 19.62 -6.60
C LEU A 282 9.02 19.47 -5.08
N GLY A 283 9.85 18.50 -4.65
CA GLY A 283 9.97 18.13 -3.24
C GLY A 283 8.76 17.32 -2.72
N GLU A 284 8.73 17.12 -1.39
CA GLU A 284 7.64 16.38 -0.73
C GLU A 284 6.38 17.26 -0.63
N ILE A 285 5.35 16.95 -1.43
CA ILE A 285 4.05 17.63 -1.36
C ILE A 285 3.18 16.92 -0.33
N ARG A 286 2.90 17.56 0.80
CA ARG A 286 2.10 17.01 1.90
C ARG A 286 0.63 17.32 1.78
N ASP A 287 0.31 18.47 1.21
CA ASP A 287 -1.06 18.85 0.93
C ASP A 287 -1.60 18.11 -0.28
N GLN A 288 -2.66 17.33 -0.06
CA GLN A 288 -3.24 16.49 -1.11
C GLN A 288 -3.94 17.32 -2.20
N LYS A 289 -4.48 18.52 -1.87
CA LYS A 289 -5.11 19.39 -2.86
C LYS A 289 -4.09 19.96 -3.84
N THR A 290 -2.93 20.36 -3.31
CA THR A 290 -1.79 20.80 -4.14
C THR A 290 -1.30 19.65 -5.03
N LEU A 291 -1.22 18.42 -4.50
CA LEU A 291 -0.82 17.25 -5.30
C LEU A 291 -1.85 16.96 -6.40
N ALA A 292 -3.14 17.03 -6.08
CA ALA A 292 -4.22 16.84 -7.05
C ALA A 292 -4.19 17.91 -8.17
N ASP A 293 -3.81 19.14 -7.84
CA ASP A 293 -3.63 20.20 -8.84
C ASP A 293 -2.52 19.85 -9.86
N TYR A 294 -1.39 19.31 -9.40
CA TYR A 294 -0.34 18.82 -10.30
C TYR A 294 -0.83 17.67 -11.19
N TYR A 295 -1.62 16.73 -10.66
CA TYR A 295 -2.22 15.68 -11.49
C TYR A 295 -3.13 16.29 -12.57
N ARG A 296 -4.04 17.19 -12.22
CA ARG A 296 -4.95 17.83 -13.18
C ARG A 296 -4.23 18.59 -14.30
N ARG A 297 -3.09 19.22 -13.96
CA ARG A 297 -2.27 19.99 -14.92
C ARG A 297 -1.34 19.13 -15.76
N ALA A 298 -0.99 17.93 -15.33
CA ALA A 298 -0.15 17.03 -16.11
C ALA A 298 -0.89 16.48 -17.34
N ALA A 299 -0.20 16.35 -18.47
CA ALA A 299 -0.73 15.68 -19.65
C ALA A 299 -0.82 14.17 -19.47
N ALA A 300 0.11 13.59 -18.71
CA ALA A 300 0.12 12.20 -18.29
C ALA A 300 0.87 12.03 -16.97
N SER A 301 0.58 10.95 -16.24
CA SER A 301 1.41 10.51 -15.12
C SER A 301 2.24 9.30 -15.51
N ILE A 302 3.42 9.17 -14.89
CA ILE A 302 4.31 8.05 -15.17
C ILE A 302 4.66 7.25 -13.92
N ILE A 303 4.58 5.91 -14.02
CA ILE A 303 4.93 4.96 -12.96
C ILE A 303 6.11 4.11 -13.42
N VAL A 304 7.27 4.31 -12.80
CA VAL A 304 8.52 3.61 -13.13
C VAL A 304 8.98 2.66 -12.01
N SER A 305 8.14 2.40 -11.02
CA SER A 305 8.44 1.50 -9.90
C SER A 305 8.58 0.05 -10.38
N GLN A 306 9.53 -0.70 -9.82
CA GLN A 306 9.71 -2.12 -10.09
C GLN A 306 8.60 -2.99 -9.47
N ARG A 307 8.03 -2.55 -8.34
CA ARG A 307 7.01 -3.33 -7.63
C ARG A 307 6.06 -2.43 -6.84
N GLU A 308 4.77 -2.65 -7.06
CA GLU A 308 3.69 -2.01 -6.32
C GLU A 308 2.62 -3.05 -5.95
N THR A 309 2.07 -2.93 -4.75
CA THR A 309 0.94 -3.77 -4.28
C THR A 309 -0.41 -3.16 -4.63
N PHE A 310 -0.45 -1.85 -4.89
CA PHE A 310 -1.62 -1.12 -5.35
C PHE A 310 -1.22 0.03 -6.29
N SER A 311 -0.50 1.02 -5.86
CA SER A 311 -0.16 2.29 -6.49
C SER A 311 -1.21 3.38 -6.30
N MET A 312 -1.11 4.09 -5.18
CA MET A 312 -1.92 5.28 -4.95
C MET A 312 -1.75 6.33 -6.06
N PRO A 313 -0.51 6.62 -6.56
CA PRO A 313 -0.33 7.55 -7.67
C PRO A 313 -1.12 7.20 -8.94
N CYS A 314 -1.31 5.92 -9.23
CA CYS A 314 -2.11 5.49 -10.37
C CYS A 314 -3.57 5.94 -10.22
N VAL A 315 -4.21 5.62 -9.10
CA VAL A 315 -5.62 5.95 -8.89
C VAL A 315 -5.85 7.44 -8.64
N GLU A 316 -4.93 8.13 -7.98
CA GLU A 316 -4.95 9.59 -7.78
C GLU A 316 -4.92 10.32 -9.14
N SER A 317 -4.06 9.87 -10.05
CA SER A 317 -3.96 10.40 -11.41
C SER A 317 -5.26 10.22 -12.19
N LEU A 318 -5.76 8.98 -12.26
CA LEU A 318 -6.98 8.66 -12.99
C LEU A 318 -8.20 9.41 -12.45
N CYS A 319 -8.37 9.51 -11.13
CA CYS A 319 -9.46 10.28 -10.52
C CYS A 319 -9.36 11.79 -10.83
N CYS A 320 -8.17 12.31 -11.12
CA CYS A 320 -7.98 13.67 -11.63
C CYS A 320 -8.13 13.79 -13.16
N GLY A 321 -8.55 12.71 -13.84
CA GLY A 321 -8.71 12.68 -15.30
C GLY A 321 -7.38 12.59 -16.06
N THR A 322 -6.28 12.22 -15.42
CA THR A 322 -4.96 12.18 -16.04
C THR A 322 -4.55 10.74 -16.34
N PRO A 323 -4.29 10.42 -17.63
CA PRO A 323 -3.90 9.09 -18.04
C PRO A 323 -2.57 8.66 -17.43
N VAL A 324 -2.36 7.34 -17.33
CA VAL A 324 -1.18 6.76 -16.69
C VAL A 324 -0.41 5.89 -17.66
N VAL A 325 0.89 6.12 -17.75
CA VAL A 325 1.84 5.28 -18.50
C VAL A 325 2.90 4.75 -17.53
N GLY A 326 3.37 3.52 -17.71
CA GLY A 326 4.38 3.02 -16.79
C GLY A 326 4.94 1.65 -17.14
N PHE A 327 5.77 1.15 -16.23
CA PHE A 327 6.21 -0.23 -16.26
C PHE A 327 5.23 -1.16 -15.55
N GLU A 328 5.09 -2.38 -16.04
CA GLU A 328 4.45 -3.48 -15.30
C GLU A 328 5.16 -3.66 -13.95
N ALA A 329 4.45 -3.41 -12.88
CA ALA A 329 4.98 -3.41 -11.51
C ALA A 329 4.20 -4.35 -10.57
N GLY A 330 3.24 -5.09 -11.11
CA GLY A 330 2.40 -6.07 -10.43
C GLY A 330 0.96 -5.61 -10.28
N ALA A 331 0.66 -4.61 -9.47
CA ALA A 331 -0.71 -4.15 -9.30
C ALA A 331 -1.13 -3.03 -10.27
N PRO A 332 -0.31 -2.03 -10.61
CA PRO A 332 -0.75 -0.89 -11.42
C PRO A 332 -1.43 -1.29 -12.72
N GLU A 333 -0.86 -2.22 -13.48
CA GLU A 333 -1.41 -2.71 -14.74
C GLU A 333 -2.73 -3.50 -14.59
N GLN A 334 -3.06 -3.95 -13.38
CA GLN A 334 -4.29 -4.69 -13.09
C GLN A 334 -5.40 -3.83 -12.47
N ILE A 335 -5.00 -2.74 -11.78
CA ILE A 335 -5.96 -1.82 -11.17
C ILE A 335 -6.22 -0.59 -12.04
N SER A 336 -5.33 -0.28 -13.00
CA SER A 336 -5.57 0.82 -13.93
C SER A 336 -6.70 0.47 -14.89
N LEU A 337 -7.38 1.49 -15.35
CA LEU A 337 -8.38 1.38 -16.41
C LEU A 337 -7.62 1.30 -17.75
N ARG A 338 -7.68 0.15 -18.42
CA ARG A 338 -6.87 -0.13 -19.63
C ARG A 338 -7.10 0.85 -20.77
N GLU A 339 -8.30 1.40 -20.85
CA GLU A 339 -8.65 2.41 -21.85
C GLU A 339 -7.90 3.73 -21.61
N TYR A 340 -7.44 3.97 -20.38
CA TYR A 340 -6.86 5.23 -19.92
C TYR A 340 -5.43 5.08 -19.42
N SER A 341 -4.83 3.91 -19.62
CA SER A 341 -3.48 3.61 -19.14
C SER A 341 -2.74 2.63 -20.05
N GLU A 342 -1.43 2.70 -20.02
CA GLU A 342 -0.58 1.78 -20.78
C GLU A 342 0.64 1.38 -19.95
N PHE A 343 0.85 0.08 -19.82
CA PHE A 343 1.97 -0.47 -19.08
C PHE A 343 2.79 -1.39 -20.00
N VAL A 344 4.10 -1.21 -19.96
CA VAL A 344 5.08 -1.95 -20.76
C VAL A 344 5.98 -2.80 -19.86
N PRO A 345 6.66 -3.82 -20.37
CA PRO A 345 7.56 -4.66 -19.58
C PRO A 345 8.58 -3.83 -18.79
N PHE A 346 8.80 -4.21 -17.50
CA PHE A 346 9.72 -3.49 -16.63
C PHE A 346 11.12 -3.39 -17.22
N GLY A 347 11.64 -2.18 -17.33
CA GLY A 347 12.97 -1.87 -17.82
C GLY A 347 13.06 -1.63 -19.33
N ASP A 348 12.00 -1.83 -20.09
CA ASP A 348 11.96 -1.54 -21.53
C ASP A 348 11.70 -0.04 -21.76
N LEU A 349 12.78 0.72 -21.80
CA LEU A 349 12.73 2.18 -22.04
C LEU A 349 12.23 2.55 -23.42
N ASP A 350 12.47 1.72 -24.44
CA ASP A 350 12.08 2.03 -25.81
C ASP A 350 10.56 1.93 -25.99
N GLN A 351 9.96 0.88 -25.42
CA GLN A 351 8.50 0.76 -25.38
C GLN A 351 7.86 1.84 -24.48
N LEU A 352 8.49 2.17 -23.33
CA LEU A 352 7.97 3.20 -22.43
C LEU A 352 7.98 4.58 -23.09
N GLU A 353 9.05 4.94 -23.82
CA GLU A 353 9.15 6.18 -24.58
C GLU A 353 8.08 6.22 -25.66
N THR A 354 7.93 5.14 -26.43
CA THR A 354 6.93 5.04 -27.51
C THR A 354 5.52 5.22 -26.96
N ALA A 355 5.16 4.49 -25.92
CA ALA A 355 3.85 4.58 -25.26
C ALA A 355 3.60 6.02 -24.75
N LEU A 356 4.56 6.61 -24.06
CA LEU A 356 4.40 7.96 -23.52
C LEU A 356 4.22 9.01 -24.64
N ARG A 357 4.98 8.93 -25.73
CA ARG A 357 4.83 9.84 -26.89
C ARG A 357 3.44 9.73 -27.52
N GLN A 358 2.91 8.52 -27.69
CA GLN A 358 1.55 8.31 -28.20
C GLN A 358 0.49 8.95 -27.31
N TRP A 359 0.61 8.79 -25.97
CA TRP A 359 -0.32 9.43 -25.03
C TRP A 359 -0.22 10.96 -25.02
N LEU A 360 0.94 11.52 -25.28
CA LEU A 360 1.14 12.97 -25.31
C LEU A 360 0.70 13.63 -26.63
N THR A 361 0.59 12.87 -27.73
CA THR A 361 0.35 13.44 -29.07
C THR A 361 -0.90 12.92 -29.79
N GLU A 362 -1.20 11.62 -29.67
CA GLU A 362 -2.18 10.94 -30.51
C GLU A 362 -3.48 10.61 -29.78
N LYS A 363 -3.39 10.16 -28.52
CA LYS A 363 -4.55 9.71 -27.77
C LYS A 363 -5.33 10.89 -27.18
N LYS A 364 -6.52 11.14 -27.77
CA LYS A 364 -7.45 12.16 -27.31
C LYS A 364 -8.61 11.47 -26.59
N ILE A 365 -8.55 11.43 -25.28
CA ILE A 365 -9.62 10.87 -24.44
C ILE A 365 -10.19 12.02 -23.60
N ASP A 366 -11.50 12.03 -23.45
CA ASP A 366 -12.16 12.97 -22.55
C ASP A 366 -11.73 12.68 -21.09
N ARG A 367 -11.01 13.62 -20.51
CA ARG A 367 -10.45 13.51 -19.16
C ARG A 367 -11.54 13.40 -18.09
N LYS A 368 -12.71 13.98 -18.36
CA LYS A 368 -13.86 13.84 -17.48
C LYS A 368 -14.33 12.39 -17.42
N VAL A 369 -14.36 11.69 -18.54
CA VAL A 369 -14.74 10.27 -18.60
C VAL A 369 -13.74 9.42 -17.82
N ILE A 370 -12.41 9.70 -17.95
CA ILE A 370 -11.39 9.04 -17.13
C ILE A 370 -11.69 9.21 -15.64
N ALA A 371 -11.94 10.44 -15.21
CA ALA A 371 -12.19 10.76 -13.81
C ALA A 371 -13.50 10.11 -13.31
N ASP A 372 -14.58 10.19 -14.07
CA ASP A 372 -15.88 9.64 -13.69
C ASP A 372 -15.80 8.11 -13.49
N ASP A 373 -15.12 7.39 -14.38
CA ASP A 373 -14.91 5.95 -14.28
C ASP A 373 -14.01 5.58 -13.08
N ALA A 374 -12.89 6.30 -12.92
CA ALA A 374 -11.96 6.07 -11.81
C ALA A 374 -12.59 6.39 -10.44
N CYS A 375 -13.31 7.51 -10.33
CA CYS A 375 -13.94 7.92 -9.07
C CYS A 375 -15.03 6.93 -8.62
N ARG A 376 -15.78 6.33 -9.55
CA ARG A 376 -16.73 5.27 -9.20
C ARG A 376 -16.04 4.06 -8.56
N MET A 377 -14.87 3.70 -9.05
CA MET A 377 -14.13 2.52 -8.58
C MET A 377 -13.32 2.79 -7.31
N TYR A 378 -12.70 3.97 -7.20
CA TYR A 378 -11.70 4.27 -6.18
C TYR A 378 -12.14 5.30 -5.14
N SER A 379 -13.42 5.63 -5.06
CA SER A 379 -13.91 6.52 -4.01
C SER A 379 -13.74 5.90 -2.61
N ALA A 380 -13.55 6.75 -1.61
CA ALA A 380 -13.57 6.31 -0.22
C ALA A 380 -14.87 5.60 0.14
N GLN A 381 -15.99 6.04 -0.43
CA GLN A 381 -17.31 5.45 -0.22
C GLN A 381 -17.39 4.02 -0.75
N THR A 382 -16.86 3.76 -1.94
CA THR A 382 -16.80 2.41 -2.52
C THR A 382 -15.97 1.47 -1.63
N MET A 383 -14.82 1.92 -1.14
CA MET A 383 -13.99 1.16 -0.20
C MET A 383 -14.73 0.87 1.11
N ILE A 384 -15.37 1.88 1.70
CA ILE A 384 -16.11 1.74 2.96
C ILE A 384 -17.27 0.76 2.80
N HIS A 385 -18.05 0.90 1.72
CA HIS A 385 -19.17 0.00 1.42
C HIS A 385 -18.69 -1.46 1.30
N SER A 386 -17.62 -1.71 0.56
CA SER A 386 -17.03 -3.04 0.41
C SER A 386 -16.59 -3.65 1.75
N PHE A 387 -16.01 -2.85 2.65
CA PHE A 387 -15.65 -3.33 3.98
C PHE A 387 -16.89 -3.57 4.87
N VAL A 388 -17.92 -2.72 4.81
CA VAL A 388 -19.18 -2.92 5.55
C VAL A 388 -19.85 -4.22 5.12
N GLU A 389 -19.89 -4.55 3.84
CA GLU A 389 -20.38 -5.83 3.34
C GLU A 389 -19.59 -7.02 3.92
N ILE A 390 -18.25 -6.93 3.94
CA ILE A 390 -17.39 -7.95 4.54
C ILE A 390 -17.68 -8.11 6.03
N TYR A 391 -17.84 -7.01 6.77
CA TYR A 391 -18.13 -7.06 8.21
C TYR A 391 -19.54 -7.57 8.51
N GLY A 392 -20.52 -7.28 7.66
CA GLY A 392 -21.95 -7.57 7.86
C GLY A 392 -22.36 -9.04 7.80
N GLY A 393 -21.49 -9.94 7.33
CA GLY A 393 -21.70 -11.36 7.55
C GLY A 393 -22.12 -12.23 6.39
N LEU A 394 -22.36 -11.73 5.18
CA LEU A 394 -22.53 -12.61 3.99
C LEU A 394 -21.28 -13.45 3.69
N SER A 395 -20.15 -13.03 4.21
CA SER A 395 -18.86 -13.66 4.01
C SER A 395 -18.43 -14.60 5.15
N TRP A 396 -19.20 -14.69 6.27
CA TRP A 396 -18.88 -15.54 7.43
C TRP A 396 -19.65 -16.88 7.45
N SER A 397 -20.55 -17.08 6.48
CA SER A 397 -21.31 -18.32 6.28
C SER A 397 -20.53 -19.37 5.48
#